data_5181dfe36c3f0bb1d3ae1db79076fbe6
#
_entry.id   5181dfe36c3f0bb1d3ae1db79076fbe6
#
_cell.length_a   1.000
_cell.length_b   1.000
_cell.length_c   1.000
_cell.angle_alpha   90.00
_cell.angle_beta   90.00
_cell.angle_gamma   90.00
#
_symmetry.space_group_name_H-M   'P 1'
#
loop_
_entity.id
_entity.type
_entity.pdbx_description
1 polymer ?
#
loop_
_entity_poly.entity_id
_entity_poly.type
_entity_poly.pdbx_seq_one_letter_code
_entity_poly.pdbx_strand_id
1 'polypeptide(L)'
;AESAVNFDAELHIEMLNEQNALGSLMTAVTTCESNIQSIWTEELENNVLLVIIQVGARDIYHLENIMRKIKQITSVIRLKRNINEA
;
A
#
# COMPACT_ATOMS: atom_id res chain seq x y z
N ALA A 1 13.31 24.25 -2.38
CA ALA A 1 13.25 23.71 -2.48
C ALA A 1 12.96 22.70 -2.12
N GLU A 2 12.69 22.39 -2.14
CA GLU A 2 12.55 21.62 -1.91
C GLU A 2 12.45 20.72 -2.34
N SER A 3 12.81 20.30 -2.50
CA SER A 3 12.94 19.28 -2.93
C SER A 3 12.60 18.28 -2.24
N ALA A 4 11.55 18.02 -2.09
CA ALA A 4 11.13 16.94 -1.44
C ALA A 4 11.52 15.78 -2.18
N VAL A 5 12.35 15.06 -1.66
CA VAL A 5 12.70 13.79 -2.21
C VAL A 5 11.61 12.85 -1.78
N ASN A 6 10.77 12.50 -2.71
CA ASN A 6 9.73 11.52 -2.43
C ASN A 6 10.18 10.18 -2.96
N PHE A 7 9.97 9.16 -2.14
CA PHE A 7 10.11 7.79 -2.61
C PHE A 7 8.77 7.37 -3.19
N ASP A 8 8.76 7.08 -4.47
CA ASP A 8 7.58 6.49 -5.08
C ASP A 8 7.73 4.98 -4.97
N ALA A 9 6.83 4.39 -4.25
CA ALA A 9 6.89 2.95 -4.02
C ALA A 9 5.62 2.31 -4.53
N GLU A 10 5.78 1.16 -5.13
CA GLU A 10 4.66 0.36 -5.60
C GLU A 10 4.49 -0.79 -4.64
N LEU A 11 3.34 -0.90 -4.02
CA LEU A 11 3.06 -1.93 -3.04
C LEU A 11 2.07 -2.93 -3.62
N HIS A 12 2.45 -4.19 -3.58
CA HIS A 12 1.61 -5.29 -4.05
C HIS A 12 1.08 -6.01 -2.82
N ILE A 13 -0.22 -5.97 -2.64
CA ILE A 13 -0.85 -6.47 -1.43
C ILE A 13 -1.85 -7.55 -1.84
N GLU A 14 -1.66 -8.76 -1.31
CA GLU A 14 -2.64 -9.82 -1.47
C GLU A 14 -3.44 -9.88 -0.19
N MET A 15 -4.74 -9.76 -0.30
CA MET A 15 -5.60 -9.75 0.86
C MET A 15 -6.87 -10.52 0.57
N LEU A 16 -7.53 -10.95 1.62
CA LEU A 16 -8.81 -11.61 1.47
C LEU A 16 -9.84 -10.60 0.96
N ASN A 17 -10.65 -11.03 0.01
CA ASN A 17 -11.66 -10.16 -0.58
C ASN A 17 -12.88 -10.15 0.31
N GLU A 18 -12.73 -9.48 1.45
CA GLU A 18 -13.78 -9.38 2.44
C GLU A 18 -14.43 -8.02 2.35
N GLN A 19 -15.62 -7.94 2.92
CA GLN A 19 -16.29 -6.67 2.98
C GLN A 19 -15.45 -5.68 3.77
N ASN A 20 -15.25 -4.50 3.23
CA ASN A 20 -14.50 -3.43 3.88
C ASN A 20 -13.00 -3.67 3.94
N ALA A 21 -12.50 -4.73 3.29
CA ALA A 21 -11.06 -4.98 3.31
C ALA A 21 -10.31 -3.87 2.60
N LEU A 22 -10.78 -3.49 1.42
CA LEU A 22 -10.14 -2.43 0.67
C LEU A 22 -10.23 -1.09 1.40
N GLY A 23 -11.37 -0.83 2.03
CA GLY A 23 -11.54 0.37 2.82
C GLY A 23 -10.56 0.46 3.96
N SER A 24 -10.34 -0.67 4.64
CA SER A 24 -9.37 -0.71 5.72
C SER A 24 -7.97 -0.41 5.21
N LEU A 25 -7.63 -0.95 4.04
CA LEU A 25 -6.33 -0.69 3.43
C LEU A 25 -6.15 0.80 3.13
N MET A 26 -7.15 1.40 2.51
CA MET A 26 -7.07 2.81 2.16
C MET A 26 -6.96 3.67 3.41
N THR A 27 -7.69 3.33 4.45
CA THR A 27 -7.62 4.06 5.70
C THR A 27 -6.23 3.96 6.33
N ALA A 28 -5.64 2.77 6.30
CA ALA A 28 -4.32 2.59 6.87
C ALA A 28 -3.29 3.48 6.16
N VAL A 29 -3.38 3.53 4.83
CA VAL A 29 -2.43 4.31 4.05
C VAL A 29 -2.62 5.80 4.29
N THR A 30 -3.86 6.27 4.29
CA THR A 30 -4.10 7.70 4.50
C THR A 30 -3.79 8.13 5.92
N THR A 31 -3.96 7.24 6.89
CA THR A 31 -3.61 7.57 8.27
C THR A 31 -2.11 7.85 8.40
N CYS A 32 -1.29 7.23 7.56
CA CYS A 32 0.14 7.47 7.56
C CYS A 32 0.51 8.73 6.80
N GLU A 33 -0.47 9.51 6.36
CA GLU A 33 -0.23 10.76 5.66
C GLU A 33 0.54 10.57 4.37
N SER A 34 0.33 9.44 3.72
CA SER A 34 0.97 9.22 2.45
C SER A 34 0.00 9.58 1.33
N ASN A 35 0.56 9.81 0.17
CA ASN A 35 -0.21 10.21 -1.00
C ASN A 35 -0.34 9.00 -1.91
N ILE A 36 -1.58 8.57 -2.13
CA ILE A 36 -1.83 7.47 -3.07
C ILE A 36 -1.92 8.04 -4.45
N GLN A 37 -0.99 7.65 -5.30
CA GLN A 37 -0.92 8.17 -6.66
C GLN A 37 -1.78 7.37 -7.61
N SER A 38 -1.84 6.06 -7.41
CA SER A 38 -2.70 5.21 -8.22
C SER A 38 -3.04 3.96 -7.46
N ILE A 39 -4.12 3.33 -7.86
CA ILE A 39 -4.56 2.09 -7.25
C ILE A 39 -5.12 1.18 -8.35
N TRP A 40 -4.77 -0.09 -8.26
CA TRP A 40 -5.19 -1.11 -9.20
C TRP A 40 -5.61 -2.31 -8.38
N THR A 41 -6.76 -2.89 -8.72
CA THR A 41 -7.22 -4.08 -8.02
C THR A 41 -7.53 -5.17 -9.03
N GLU A 42 -7.29 -6.41 -8.63
CA GLU A 42 -7.58 -7.55 -9.46
C GLU A 42 -8.04 -8.68 -8.55
N GLU A 43 -9.15 -9.31 -8.91
CA GLU A 43 -9.66 -10.43 -8.14
C GLU A 43 -8.94 -11.69 -8.61
N LEU A 44 -8.38 -12.39 -7.65
CA LEU A 44 -7.71 -13.65 -7.91
C LEU A 44 -8.59 -14.80 -7.45
N GLU A 45 -8.08 -16.01 -7.61
CA GLU A 45 -8.81 -17.19 -7.16
C GLU A 45 -8.82 -17.28 -5.64
N ASN A 46 -9.73 -18.08 -5.12
CA ASN A 46 -9.84 -18.36 -3.69
C ASN A 46 -10.18 -17.12 -2.88
N ASN A 47 -10.97 -16.23 -3.48
CA ASN A 47 -11.45 -15.05 -2.78
C ASN A 47 -10.32 -14.15 -2.30
N VAL A 48 -9.28 -14.06 -3.12
CA VAL A 48 -8.13 -13.20 -2.82
C VAL A 48 -8.18 -12.01 -3.74
N LEU A 49 -7.88 -10.85 -3.19
CA LEU A 49 -7.83 -9.60 -3.94
C LEU A 49 -6.39 -9.14 -4.01
N LEU A 50 -5.91 -8.89 -5.22
CA LEU A 50 -4.60 -8.29 -5.40
C LEU A 50 -4.78 -6.79 -5.55
N VAL A 51 -4.10 -6.03 -4.70
CA VAL A 51 -4.18 -4.58 -4.73
C VAL A 51 -2.78 -4.06 -4.99
N ILE A 52 -2.64 -3.25 -6.02
CA ILE A 52 -1.37 -2.63 -6.35
C ILE A 52 -1.56 -1.13 -6.18
N ILE A 53 -0.84 -0.54 -5.26
CA ILE A 53 -0.94 0.89 -5.03
C ILE A 53 0.42 1.54 -5.21
N GLN A 54 0.41 2.73 -5.74
CA GLN A 54 1.60 3.56 -5.80
C GLN A 54 1.43 4.68 -4.79
N VAL A 55 2.39 4.77 -3.88
CA VAL A 55 2.34 5.77 -2.83
C VAL A 55 3.61 6.61 -2.86
N GLY A 56 3.47 7.86 -2.46
CA GLY A 56 4.61 8.72 -2.25
C GLY A 56 4.93 8.78 -0.78
N ALA A 57 6.16 8.43 -0.44
CA ALA A 57 6.64 8.48 0.92
C ALA A 57 7.72 9.53 1.01
N ARG A 58 7.84 10.16 2.18
CA ARG A 58 8.86 11.20 2.36
C ARG A 58 10.25 10.61 2.44
N ASP A 59 10.36 9.44 3.05
CA ASP A 59 11.63 8.77 3.20
C ASP A 59 11.36 7.29 3.46
N ILE A 60 12.43 6.54 3.64
CA ILE A 60 12.29 5.11 3.83
C ILE A 60 11.57 4.77 5.13
N TYR A 61 11.74 5.59 6.15
CA TYR A 61 11.08 5.34 7.43
C TYR A 61 9.59 5.53 7.31
N HIS A 62 9.17 6.53 6.55
CA HIS A 62 7.77 6.76 6.29
C HIS A 62 7.18 5.57 5.54
N LEU A 63 7.90 5.08 4.53
CA LEU A 63 7.45 3.93 3.77
C LEU A 63 7.31 2.69 4.65
N GLU A 64 8.29 2.46 5.52
CA GLU A 64 8.22 1.31 6.42
C GLU A 64 7.03 1.41 7.36
N ASN A 65 6.70 2.62 7.80
CA ASN A 65 5.56 2.82 8.65
C ASN A 65 4.25 2.49 7.93
N ILE A 66 4.18 2.90 6.67
CA ILE A 66 3.02 2.58 5.84
C ILE A 66 2.86 1.07 5.72
N MET A 67 3.96 0.39 5.42
CA MET A 67 3.92 -1.05 5.24
C MET A 67 3.55 -1.76 6.54
N ARG A 68 4.03 -1.25 7.67
CA ARG A 68 3.70 -1.83 8.96
C ARG A 68 2.21 -1.71 9.24
N LYS A 69 1.64 -0.55 8.95
CA LYS A 69 0.21 -0.38 9.14
C LYS A 69 -0.60 -1.32 8.26
N ILE A 70 -0.16 -1.51 7.03
CA ILE A 70 -0.86 -2.41 6.12
C ILE A 70 -0.79 -3.84 6.65
N LYS A 71 0.37 -4.26 7.15
CA LYS A 71 0.52 -5.61 7.64
C LYS A 71 -0.32 -5.89 8.89
N GLN A 72 -0.73 -4.87 9.59
CA GLN A 72 -1.58 -5.05 10.76
C GLN A 72 -3.02 -5.35 10.40
N ILE A 73 -3.39 -5.18 9.15
CA ILE A 73 -4.74 -5.48 8.71
C ILE A 73 -4.91 -7.00 8.65
N THR A 74 -5.95 -7.49 9.32
CA THR A 74 -6.16 -8.93 9.45
C THR A 74 -6.32 -9.60 8.08
N SER A 75 -6.94 -8.91 7.14
CA SER A 75 -7.22 -9.49 5.84
C SER A 75 -5.99 -9.59 4.95
N VAL A 76 -4.89 -8.93 5.29
CA VAL A 76 -3.69 -8.93 4.45
C VAL A 76 -2.97 -10.27 4.59
N ILE A 77 -2.75 -10.92 3.45
CA ILE A 77 -2.05 -12.21 3.40
C ILE A 77 -0.58 -11.98 3.13
N ARG A 78 -0.27 -11.09 2.20
CA ARG A 78 1.10 -10.87 1.77
C ARG A 78 1.26 -9.43 1.33
N LEU A 79 2.44 -8.89 1.60
CA LEU A 79 2.78 -7.54 1.17
C LEU A 79 4.18 -7.58 0.57
N LYS A 80 4.28 -7.10 -0.66
CA LYS A 80 5.56 -6.93 -1.33
C LYS A 80 5.71 -5.48 -1.72
N ARG A 81 6.94 -4.99 -1.66
CA ARG A 81 7.18 -3.66 -2.14
C ARG A 81 8.10 -3.71 -3.34
N ASN A 82 7.87 -2.78 -4.23
CA ASN A 82 8.68 -2.62 -5.41
C ASN A 82 9.04 -1.16 -5.49
N ILE A 83 10.27 -0.82 -5.14
CA ILE A 83 10.72 0.56 -5.18
C ILE A 83 11.21 0.83 -6.58
N ASN A 84 10.60 1.84 -7.18
CA ASN A 84 10.97 2.23 -8.51
C ASN A 84 12.10 3.22 -8.43
N GLU A 85 13.29 2.76 -8.80
CA GLU A 85 14.43 3.65 -8.82
C GLU A 85 14.64 4.11 -10.24
N ALA A 86 14.62 5.35 -10.43
CA ALA A 86 14.82 5.91 -11.75
C ALA A 86 16.28 5.86 -12.16
#